data_7a2d9cf0bd55debe9d0ab6e9b6200ac6
#
_entry.id   7a2d9cf0bd55debe9d0ab6e9b6200ac6
#
_cell.length_a   1.000
_cell.length_b   1.000
_cell.length_c   1.000
_cell.angle_alpha   90.00
_cell.angle_beta   90.00
_cell.angle_gamma   90.00
#
_symmetry.space_group_name_H-M   'P 1'
#
loop_
_entity.id
_entity.type
_entity.pdbx_description
1 polymer ?
#
loop_
_entity_poly.entity_id
_entity_poly.type
_entity_poly.pdbx_seq_one_letter_code
_entity_poly.pdbx_strand_id
1 'polypeptide(L)'
;KKFKPHTLPVTMECAGNGRSFLPVKVKGVQWAQGAVSTAEWTGARLSDVLQTAGVQARAVEVIFDSADKGDPRKEGQPPVPLTFSRSISLNKAASGDVLLAYAMNGKELPPNHGFPVRAIVPGWYGCASVKWLTRVIVTRTPFLGFDQTLDYSYWANDEDGLPRLTA
;
A
#
# COMPACT_ATOMS: atom_id res chain seq x y z
N LYS A 1 -20.67 7.76 -13.26
CA LYS A 1 -19.86 7.28 -12.12
C LYS A 1 -20.84 6.74 -11.07
N LYS A 2 -20.59 5.52 -10.56
CA LYS A 2 -21.50 4.84 -9.61
C LYS A 2 -21.35 5.39 -8.18
N PHE A 3 -20.17 5.86 -7.79
CA PHE A 3 -19.86 6.37 -6.46
C PHE A 3 -19.63 7.87 -6.46
N LYS A 4 -20.00 8.52 -5.34
CA LYS A 4 -19.73 9.94 -5.13
C LYS A 4 -18.22 10.19 -5.09
N PRO A 5 -17.70 11.17 -5.84
CA PRO A 5 -16.30 11.56 -5.73
C PRO A 5 -16.01 12.24 -4.39
N HIS A 6 -14.86 11.92 -3.83
CA HIS A 6 -14.30 12.57 -2.63
C HIS A 6 -12.89 13.04 -2.95
N THR A 7 -12.55 14.22 -2.45
CA THR A 7 -11.24 14.83 -2.64
C THR A 7 -10.59 15.09 -1.29
N LEU A 8 -9.35 14.61 -1.12
CA LEU A 8 -8.58 14.75 0.11
C LEU A 8 -7.14 15.15 -0.21
N PRO A 9 -6.56 16.14 0.49
CA PRO A 9 -5.12 16.35 0.51
C PRO A 9 -4.47 15.25 1.37
N VAL A 10 -3.52 14.52 0.80
CA VAL A 10 -2.82 13.44 1.49
C VAL A 10 -1.33 13.57 1.30
N THR A 11 -0.60 13.57 2.42
CA THR A 11 0.84 13.46 2.47
C THR A 11 1.22 11.99 2.46
N MET A 12 2.07 11.62 1.52
CA MET A 12 2.65 10.27 1.45
C MET A 12 4.15 10.34 1.71
N GLU A 13 4.63 9.44 2.55
CA GLU A 13 6.03 9.29 2.92
C GLU A 13 6.53 7.92 2.48
N CYS A 14 7.73 7.87 1.91
CA CYS A 14 8.41 6.61 1.63
C CYS A 14 8.88 5.96 2.94
N ALA A 15 8.69 4.66 3.10
CA ALA A 15 9.22 3.91 4.26
C ALA A 15 10.75 4.01 4.40
N GLY A 16 11.44 4.40 3.33
CA GLY A 16 12.89 4.65 3.33
C GLY A 16 13.29 6.09 3.61
N ASN A 17 12.36 6.99 3.94
CA ASN A 17 12.72 8.36 4.30
C ASN A 17 13.61 8.35 5.55
N GLY A 18 14.75 9.05 5.51
CA GLY A 18 15.74 9.04 6.60
C GLY A 18 16.66 7.81 6.63
N ARG A 19 16.57 6.87 5.68
CA ARG A 19 17.38 5.64 5.65
C ARG A 19 18.88 5.91 5.67
N SER A 20 19.34 6.97 5.06
CA SER A 20 20.77 7.35 5.06
C SER A 20 21.34 7.66 6.45
N PHE A 21 20.49 7.97 7.41
CA PHE A 21 20.89 8.26 8.81
C PHE A 21 20.97 7.02 9.68
N LEU A 22 20.58 5.84 9.18
CA LEU A 22 20.71 4.60 9.92
C LEU A 22 22.19 4.27 10.11
N PRO A 23 22.61 3.82 11.31
CA PRO A 23 24.00 3.49 11.61
C PRO A 23 24.51 2.31 10.77
N VAL A 24 23.60 1.39 10.41
CA VAL A 24 23.88 0.25 9.53
C VAL A 24 23.20 0.49 8.18
N LYS A 25 23.96 0.38 7.10
CA LYS A 25 23.40 0.47 5.74
C LYS A 25 22.52 -0.71 5.43
N VAL A 26 21.26 -0.43 5.11
CA VAL A 26 20.28 -1.44 4.68
C VAL A 26 19.96 -1.27 3.20
N LYS A 27 19.42 -2.32 2.58
CA LYS A 27 19.02 -2.35 1.16
C LYS A 27 18.01 -1.22 0.84
N GLY A 28 18.05 -0.72 -0.38
CA GLY A 28 17.16 0.28 -0.94
C GLY A 28 17.82 1.64 -1.13
N VAL A 29 17.08 2.57 -1.73
CA VAL A 29 17.55 3.93 -1.96
C VAL A 29 17.86 4.62 -0.64
N GLN A 30 19.05 5.21 -0.53
CA GLN A 30 19.52 5.87 0.69
C GLN A 30 18.97 7.31 0.75
N TRP A 31 17.67 7.42 0.93
CA TRP A 31 17.04 8.72 1.13
C TRP A 31 17.56 9.40 2.40
N ALA A 32 17.86 10.69 2.31
CA ALA A 32 18.05 11.54 3.48
C ALA A 32 16.69 12.01 3.98
N GLN A 33 16.39 13.28 3.92
CA GLN A 33 15.06 13.84 4.18
C GLN A 33 14.39 14.19 2.86
N GLY A 34 13.05 14.31 2.88
CA GLY A 34 12.28 14.78 1.74
C GLY A 34 11.75 13.68 0.81
N ALA A 35 11.87 12.39 1.16
CA ALA A 35 11.13 11.33 0.47
C ALA A 35 9.64 11.34 0.87
N VAL A 36 9.05 12.51 0.79
CA VAL A 36 7.69 12.84 1.23
C VAL A 36 7.08 13.88 0.28
N SER A 37 5.81 13.76 -0.02
CA SER A 37 5.09 14.75 -0.84
C SER A 37 3.60 14.77 -0.52
N THR A 38 2.97 15.93 -0.74
CA THR A 38 1.53 16.10 -0.57
C THR A 38 0.88 16.40 -1.91
N ALA A 39 -0.26 15.76 -2.16
CA ALA A 39 -1.09 16.07 -3.31
C ALA A 39 -2.58 15.96 -2.93
N GLU A 40 -3.42 16.57 -3.73
CA GLU A 40 -4.86 16.42 -3.65
C GLU A 40 -5.29 15.21 -4.49
N TRP A 41 -6.00 14.28 -3.88
CA TRP A 41 -6.45 13.05 -4.53
C TRP A 41 -7.97 12.99 -4.60
N THR A 42 -8.49 12.68 -5.79
CA THR A 42 -9.93 12.53 -6.01
C THR A 42 -10.26 11.10 -6.41
N GLY A 43 -11.22 10.49 -5.72
CA GLY A 43 -11.64 9.12 -5.99
C GLY A 43 -12.95 8.73 -5.30
N ALA A 44 -13.30 7.46 -5.37
CA ALA A 44 -14.36 6.86 -4.57
C ALA A 44 -13.79 6.45 -3.20
N ARG A 45 -14.56 6.60 -2.13
CA ARG A 45 -14.19 6.00 -0.84
C ARG A 45 -14.21 4.49 -0.95
N LEU A 46 -13.16 3.86 -0.42
CA LEU A 46 -13.09 2.40 -0.37
C LEU A 46 -14.25 1.82 0.45
N SER A 47 -14.61 2.46 1.55
CA SER A 47 -15.75 2.07 2.40
C SER A 47 -17.06 1.95 1.62
N ASP A 48 -17.36 2.90 0.72
CA ASP A 48 -18.59 2.89 -0.07
C ASP A 48 -18.59 1.73 -1.09
N VAL A 49 -17.42 1.45 -1.66
CA VAL A 49 -17.23 0.32 -2.59
C VAL A 49 -17.41 -1.01 -1.85
N LEU A 50 -16.78 -1.17 -0.69
CA LEU A 50 -16.89 -2.37 0.15
C LEU A 50 -18.32 -2.60 0.63
N GLN A 51 -19.01 -1.54 1.06
CA GLN A 51 -20.43 -1.63 1.47
C GLN A 51 -21.30 -2.10 0.31
N THR A 52 -21.08 -1.59 -0.89
CA THR A 52 -21.85 -1.98 -2.09
C THR A 52 -21.55 -3.41 -2.51
N ALA A 53 -20.30 -3.87 -2.34
CA ALA A 53 -19.89 -5.24 -2.69
C ALA A 53 -20.44 -6.29 -1.69
N GLY A 54 -20.72 -5.90 -0.45
CA GLY A 54 -21.14 -6.80 0.61
C GLY A 54 -19.96 -7.55 1.21
N VAL A 55 -19.34 -6.96 2.26
CA VAL A 55 -18.24 -7.60 2.97
C VAL A 55 -18.76 -8.75 3.82
N GLN A 56 -18.18 -9.94 3.68
CA GLN A 56 -18.58 -11.11 4.45
C GLN A 56 -18.16 -11.00 5.92
N ALA A 57 -18.91 -11.64 6.81
CA ALA A 57 -18.53 -11.78 8.21
C ALA A 57 -17.15 -12.45 8.35
N ARG A 58 -16.40 -12.08 9.38
CA ARG A 58 -15.02 -12.55 9.67
C ARG A 58 -13.95 -12.07 8.67
N ALA A 59 -14.24 -11.10 7.82
CA ALA A 59 -13.22 -10.42 7.06
C ALA A 59 -12.26 -9.69 8.00
N VAL A 60 -10.95 -9.75 7.73
CA VAL A 60 -9.91 -9.14 8.58
C VAL A 60 -9.08 -8.10 7.82
N GLU A 61 -8.85 -8.31 6.53
CA GLU A 61 -8.01 -7.44 5.71
C GLU A 61 -8.57 -7.22 4.31
N VAL A 62 -8.09 -6.14 3.71
CA VAL A 62 -8.34 -5.78 2.31
C VAL A 62 -6.99 -5.71 1.60
N ILE A 63 -6.83 -6.51 0.56
CA ILE A 63 -5.62 -6.59 -0.27
C ILE A 63 -5.84 -5.71 -1.51
N PHE A 64 -4.88 -4.86 -1.80
CA PHE A 64 -4.74 -4.13 -3.05
C PHE A 64 -3.76 -4.88 -3.94
N ASP A 65 -4.21 -5.34 -5.09
CA ASP A 65 -3.42 -6.10 -6.06
C ASP A 65 -3.23 -5.25 -7.33
N SER A 66 -2.00 -5.11 -7.79
CA SER A 66 -1.65 -4.20 -8.89
C SER A 66 -1.36 -4.94 -10.21
N ALA A 67 -1.24 -4.18 -11.30
CA ALA A 67 -0.69 -4.68 -12.55
C ALA A 67 0.84 -4.71 -12.55
N ASP A 68 1.48 -4.06 -11.56
CA ASP A 68 2.93 -3.98 -11.43
C ASP A 68 3.51 -5.36 -11.07
N LYS A 69 4.51 -5.79 -11.82
CA LYS A 69 5.15 -7.08 -11.61
C LYS A 69 6.64 -6.88 -11.39
N GLY A 70 7.14 -7.49 -10.35
CA GLY A 70 8.55 -7.53 -10.03
C GLY A 70 9.09 -8.96 -9.97
N ASP A 71 10.39 -9.05 -9.94
CA ASP A 71 11.10 -10.29 -9.71
C ASP A 71 12.03 -10.10 -8.51
N PRO A 72 11.67 -10.65 -7.34
CA PRO A 72 12.47 -10.47 -6.12
C PRO A 72 13.76 -11.30 -6.11
N ARG A 73 13.99 -12.11 -7.14
CA ARG A 73 15.11 -13.04 -7.18
C ARG A 73 16.46 -12.35 -7.28
N LYS A 74 17.48 -13.09 -6.86
CA LYS A 74 18.87 -12.83 -7.22
C LYS A 74 19.16 -13.40 -8.62
N GLU A 75 20.13 -12.83 -9.31
CA GLU A 75 20.62 -13.33 -10.59
C GLU A 75 20.94 -14.84 -10.51
N GLY A 76 20.52 -15.59 -11.54
CA GLY A 76 20.73 -17.04 -11.61
C GLY A 76 19.62 -17.92 -11.00
N GLN A 77 18.61 -17.35 -10.37
CA GLN A 77 17.46 -18.10 -9.85
C GLN A 77 16.31 -18.16 -10.88
N PRO A 78 15.45 -19.21 -10.87
CA PRO A 78 14.29 -19.29 -11.77
C PRO A 78 13.33 -18.12 -11.62
N PRO A 79 12.66 -17.63 -12.67
CA PRO A 79 11.72 -16.48 -12.57
C PRO A 79 10.55 -16.78 -11.64
N VAL A 80 10.35 -15.90 -10.67
CA VAL A 80 9.16 -15.90 -9.81
C VAL A 80 8.51 -14.53 -9.94
N PRO A 81 7.75 -14.26 -11.02
CA PRO A 81 7.08 -12.99 -11.19
C PRO A 81 6.05 -12.81 -10.08
N LEU A 82 6.28 -11.85 -9.20
CA LEU A 82 5.33 -11.45 -8.17
C LEU A 82 4.63 -10.16 -8.59
N THR A 83 3.33 -10.13 -8.37
CA THR A 83 2.55 -8.91 -8.48
C THR A 83 2.75 -8.10 -7.19
N PHE A 84 3.02 -6.80 -7.31
CA PHE A 84 3.09 -5.93 -6.15
C PHE A 84 1.71 -5.85 -5.48
N SER A 85 1.62 -6.27 -4.24
CA SER A 85 0.37 -6.30 -3.47
C SER A 85 0.61 -5.92 -2.02
N ARG A 86 -0.31 -5.14 -1.45
CA ARG A 86 -0.29 -4.73 -0.04
C ARG A 86 -1.67 -4.90 0.55
N SER A 87 -1.74 -5.22 1.83
CA SER A 87 -3.01 -5.23 2.57
C SER A 87 -3.06 -4.13 3.63
N ILE A 88 -4.26 -3.80 4.03
CA ILE A 88 -4.58 -2.99 5.20
C ILE A 88 -5.66 -3.70 6.01
N SER A 89 -5.74 -3.41 7.30
CA SER A 89 -6.80 -3.97 8.14
C SER A 89 -8.18 -3.55 7.63
N LEU A 90 -9.20 -4.38 7.84
CA LEU A 90 -10.57 -4.04 7.48
C LEU A 90 -11.05 -2.76 8.18
N ASN A 91 -10.62 -2.52 9.42
CA ASN A 91 -10.95 -1.29 10.15
C ASN A 91 -10.41 -0.05 9.41
N LYS A 92 -9.16 -0.09 8.93
CA LYS A 92 -8.61 1.00 8.12
C LYS A 92 -9.32 1.13 6.78
N ALA A 93 -9.63 0.05 6.12
CA ALA A 93 -10.37 0.06 4.84
C ALA A 93 -11.77 0.68 4.97
N ALA A 94 -12.40 0.54 6.14
CA ALA A 94 -13.72 1.08 6.45
C ALA A 94 -13.70 2.53 6.99
N SER A 95 -12.54 3.13 7.26
CA SER A 95 -12.41 4.46 7.90
C SER A 95 -12.82 5.61 6.99
N GLY A 96 -13.35 5.55 5.93
CA GLY A 96 -13.88 6.64 5.09
C GLY A 96 -12.84 7.62 4.50
N ASP A 97 -11.56 7.51 4.84
CA ASP A 97 -10.46 8.31 4.31
C ASP A 97 -9.62 7.58 3.24
N VAL A 98 -9.79 6.27 3.09
CA VAL A 98 -9.13 5.48 2.06
C VAL A 98 -9.85 5.68 0.72
N LEU A 99 -9.11 6.07 -0.32
CA LEU A 99 -9.67 6.33 -1.64
C LEU A 99 -9.19 5.31 -2.68
N LEU A 100 -10.08 4.99 -3.61
CA LEU A 100 -9.74 4.47 -4.93
C LEU A 100 -9.66 5.69 -5.87
N ALA A 101 -8.46 6.28 -5.95
CA ALA A 101 -8.24 7.54 -6.63
C ALA A 101 -8.04 7.34 -8.13
N TYR A 102 -8.65 8.23 -8.92
CA TYR A 102 -8.53 8.29 -10.38
C TYR A 102 -8.10 9.68 -10.87
N ALA A 103 -7.92 10.65 -9.96
CA ALA A 103 -7.42 11.98 -10.29
C ALA A 103 -6.47 12.49 -9.19
N MET A 104 -5.55 13.36 -9.57
CA MET A 104 -4.56 14.01 -8.73
C MET A 104 -4.45 15.48 -9.10
N ASN A 105 -4.51 16.37 -8.11
CA ASN A 105 -4.43 17.84 -8.29
C ASN A 105 -5.42 18.35 -9.38
N GLY A 106 -6.66 17.87 -9.33
CA GLY A 106 -7.73 18.25 -10.23
C GLY A 106 -7.63 17.70 -11.66
N LYS A 107 -6.64 16.85 -11.98
CA LYS A 107 -6.42 16.23 -13.29
C LYS A 107 -6.48 14.71 -13.20
N GLU A 108 -6.70 14.06 -14.34
CA GLU A 108 -6.58 12.60 -14.44
C GLU A 108 -5.19 12.13 -13.97
N LEU A 109 -5.13 10.92 -13.39
CA LEU A 109 -3.86 10.35 -12.94
C LEU A 109 -2.88 10.21 -14.12
N PRO A 110 -1.66 10.74 -13.98
CA PRO A 110 -0.59 10.39 -14.92
C PRO A 110 -0.25 8.89 -14.82
N PRO A 111 0.27 8.26 -15.90
CA PRO A 111 0.67 6.85 -15.88
C PRO A 111 1.60 6.51 -14.72
N ASN A 112 2.62 7.34 -14.45
CA ASN A 112 3.58 7.13 -13.36
C ASN A 112 2.96 7.19 -11.95
N HIS A 113 1.79 7.81 -11.82
CA HIS A 113 1.05 7.92 -10.58
C HIS A 113 -0.05 6.87 -10.42
N GLY A 114 -0.16 5.91 -11.36
CA GLY A 114 -1.02 4.74 -11.23
C GLY A 114 -2.32 4.80 -12.03
N PHE A 115 -2.37 5.55 -13.16
CA PHE A 115 -3.51 5.50 -14.09
C PHE A 115 -3.87 4.04 -14.43
N PRO A 116 -5.17 3.65 -14.51
CA PRO A 116 -6.35 4.52 -14.37
C PRO A 116 -6.84 4.69 -12.92
N VAL A 117 -6.40 3.86 -11.99
CA VAL A 117 -6.84 3.89 -10.59
C VAL A 117 -5.76 3.38 -9.65
N ARG A 118 -5.67 4.01 -8.48
CA ARG A 118 -4.77 3.61 -7.41
C ARG A 118 -5.46 3.66 -6.05
N ALA A 119 -4.91 2.94 -5.08
CA ALA A 119 -5.24 3.14 -3.68
C ALA A 119 -4.53 4.39 -3.13
N ILE A 120 -5.19 5.11 -2.24
CA ILE A 120 -4.62 6.14 -1.36
C ILE A 120 -5.00 5.78 0.06
N VAL A 121 -3.99 5.57 0.91
CA VAL A 121 -4.15 5.13 2.30
C VAL A 121 -3.49 6.16 3.22
N PRO A 122 -4.24 7.17 3.67
CA PRO A 122 -3.70 8.21 4.54
C PRO A 122 -3.18 7.66 5.86
N GLY A 123 -2.05 8.22 6.34
CA GLY A 123 -1.42 7.81 7.59
C GLY A 123 -0.55 6.55 7.51
N TRP A 124 -0.45 5.92 6.33
CA TRP A 124 0.42 4.78 6.06
C TRP A 124 1.54 5.19 5.10
N TYR A 125 2.65 4.45 5.12
CA TYR A 125 3.72 4.66 4.14
C TYR A 125 3.21 4.52 2.70
N GLY A 126 3.84 5.23 1.78
CA GLY A 126 3.42 5.30 0.37
C GLY A 126 3.31 3.94 -0.33
N CYS A 127 4.01 2.92 0.14
CA CYS A 127 3.89 1.55 -0.38
C CYS A 127 2.50 0.93 -0.17
N ALA A 128 1.73 1.35 0.84
CA ALA A 128 0.34 0.92 1.02
C ALA A 128 -0.61 1.56 0.00
N SER A 129 -0.22 2.69 -0.58
CA SER A 129 -0.99 3.39 -1.62
C SER A 129 -0.71 2.82 -3.01
N VAL A 130 -1.12 1.57 -3.23
CA VAL A 130 -0.80 0.74 -4.40
C VAL A 130 -1.27 1.39 -5.70
N LYS A 131 -0.37 1.49 -6.69
CA LYS A 131 -0.64 2.02 -8.04
C LYS A 131 -1.13 0.93 -8.99
N TRP A 132 -1.70 1.35 -10.14
CA TRP A 132 -2.18 0.44 -11.20
C TRP A 132 -3.06 -0.68 -10.65
N LEU A 133 -4.02 -0.31 -9.82
CA LEU A 133 -4.85 -1.23 -9.08
C LEU A 133 -5.71 -2.08 -10.04
N THR A 134 -5.61 -3.40 -9.92
CA THR A 134 -6.37 -4.37 -10.71
C THR A 134 -7.49 -5.04 -9.91
N ARG A 135 -7.24 -5.30 -8.62
CA ARG A 135 -8.19 -5.97 -7.74
C ARG A 135 -8.15 -5.40 -6.32
N VAL A 136 -9.31 -5.42 -5.69
CA VAL A 136 -9.48 -5.23 -4.24
C VAL A 136 -10.06 -6.54 -3.71
N ILE A 137 -9.32 -7.22 -2.85
CA ILE A 137 -9.67 -8.55 -2.36
C ILE A 137 -9.89 -8.47 -0.85
N VAL A 138 -11.06 -8.90 -0.39
CA VAL A 138 -11.37 -9.00 1.05
C VAL A 138 -11.05 -10.40 1.52
N THR A 139 -10.26 -10.54 2.57
CA THR A 139 -9.81 -11.84 3.09
C THR A 139 -10.18 -12.04 4.56
N ARG A 140 -10.32 -13.31 4.95
CA ARG A 140 -10.56 -13.75 6.34
C ARG A 140 -9.29 -14.21 7.06
N THR A 141 -8.17 -14.20 6.36
CA THR A 141 -6.84 -14.53 6.90
C THR A 141 -5.88 -13.39 6.63
N PRO A 142 -4.89 -13.13 7.51
CA PRO A 142 -3.84 -12.16 7.25
C PRO A 142 -3.12 -12.43 5.93
N PHE A 143 -2.82 -11.38 5.20
CA PHE A 143 -2.10 -11.46 3.94
C PHE A 143 -0.60 -11.55 4.17
N LEU A 144 0.03 -12.62 3.68
CA LEU A 144 1.46 -12.89 3.82
C LEU A 144 2.19 -12.63 2.49
N GLY A 145 1.93 -11.48 1.86
CA GLY A 145 2.59 -11.08 0.63
C GLY A 145 4.07 -10.76 0.82
N PHE A 146 4.90 -11.05 -0.20
CA PHE A 146 6.35 -10.85 -0.15
C PHE A 146 6.73 -9.42 0.27
N ASP A 147 6.14 -8.42 -0.38
CA ASP A 147 6.44 -7.01 -0.12
C ASP A 147 6.00 -6.54 1.28
N GLN A 148 5.13 -7.29 1.96
CA GLN A 148 4.61 -6.92 3.28
C GLN A 148 5.34 -7.64 4.41
N THR A 149 5.69 -8.91 4.22
CA THR A 149 6.22 -9.75 5.29
C THR A 149 7.73 -9.94 5.22
N LEU A 150 8.35 -9.78 4.04
CA LEU A 150 9.78 -10.01 3.87
C LEU A 150 10.56 -8.74 3.51
N ASP A 151 10.02 -7.88 2.62
CA ASP A 151 10.77 -6.72 2.11
C ASP A 151 10.57 -5.45 2.96
N TYR A 152 9.37 -5.23 3.52
CA TYR A 152 9.03 -4.06 4.37
C TYR A 152 8.75 -4.44 5.82
N SER A 153 9.52 -5.35 6.35
CA SER A 153 9.42 -5.79 7.74
C SER A 153 10.79 -5.78 8.40
N TYR A 154 10.82 -5.81 9.71
CA TYR A 154 12.03 -5.89 10.50
C TYR A 154 11.85 -6.85 11.69
N TRP A 155 12.95 -7.39 12.19
CA TRP A 155 12.94 -8.20 13.37
C TRP A 155 12.88 -7.31 14.61
N ALA A 156 11.95 -7.58 15.48
CA ALA A 156 11.87 -7.01 16.82
C ALA A 156 11.73 -8.14 17.83
N ASN A 157 12.23 -7.94 19.03
CA ASN A 157 11.99 -8.88 20.12
C ASN A 157 10.57 -8.64 20.68
N ASP A 158 9.86 -9.72 20.94
CA ASP A 158 8.59 -9.67 21.67
C ASP A 158 8.82 -9.46 23.20
N GLU A 159 7.73 -9.50 23.97
CA GLU A 159 7.76 -9.34 25.42
C GLU A 159 8.59 -10.42 26.11
N ASP A 160 8.72 -11.61 25.51
CA ASP A 160 9.52 -12.72 26.01
C ASP A 160 10.99 -12.66 25.51
N GLY A 161 11.36 -11.62 24.77
CA GLY A 161 12.69 -11.43 24.20
C GLY A 161 12.96 -12.29 22.96
N LEU A 162 11.95 -12.94 22.39
CA LEU A 162 12.09 -13.76 21.19
C LEU A 162 11.96 -12.90 19.92
N PRO A 163 12.80 -13.15 18.90
CA PRO A 163 12.74 -12.39 17.65
C PRO A 163 11.45 -12.69 16.88
N ARG A 164 10.70 -11.65 16.55
CA ARG A 164 9.51 -11.70 15.69
C ARG A 164 9.64 -10.74 14.53
N LEU A 165 9.10 -11.13 13.39
CA LEU A 165 9.01 -10.26 12.22
C LEU A 165 7.81 -9.32 12.39
N THR A 166 8.09 -8.02 12.31
CA THR A 166 7.06 -6.96 12.40
C THR A 166 6.96 -6.24 11.06
N ALA A 167 5.75 -5.84 10.68
CA ALA A 167 5.46 -5.10 9.44
C ALA A 167 4.75 -3.77 9.77
#